data_d9ff19c2e9cc826aa49d829274d3b53b
#
_entry.id   d9ff19c2e9cc826aa49d829274d3b53b
#
_cell.length_a   1.000
_cell.length_b   1.000
_cell.length_c   1.000
_cell.angle_alpha   90.00
_cell.angle_beta   90.00
_cell.angle_gamma   90.00
#
_symmetry.space_group_name_H-M   'P 1'
#
loop_
_entity.id
_entity.type
_entity.pdbx_description
1 polymer ?
#
loop_
_entity_poly.entity_id
_entity_poly.type
_entity_poly.pdbx_seq_one_letter_code
_entity_poly.pdbx_strand_id
1 'polypeptide(L)'
;VRLILIDPKMLELSVYDGIPHLLTPVITDMSDAANGLRWCVAEMDRRYKLMSAMGVRNLASFNSAIKEAAEKGESIQNPLKEDEEDFLEELPSIVVVVDEFADMMMLVGKKVEHLIARIAQKARAAGIHLILATQRPSVDVITGLIKANIPTRISFQVSTKIDSRTVLDQGGAEQLLGCLLYTSDAADDVAS
;
A
#
# COMPACT_ATOMS: atom_id res chain seq x y z
N VAL A 1 -6.30 -6.11 10.14
CA VAL A 1 -5.30 -5.63 9.16
C VAL A 1 -4.35 -6.76 8.82
N ARG A 2 -3.96 -6.87 7.55
CA ARG A 2 -2.95 -7.80 7.05
C ARG A 2 -1.84 -7.04 6.36
N LEU A 3 -0.64 -7.60 6.34
CA LEU A 3 0.56 -6.94 5.84
C LEU A 3 1.23 -7.75 4.73
N ILE A 4 1.79 -7.04 3.76
CA ILE A 4 2.80 -7.54 2.83
C ILE A 4 4.00 -6.61 2.98
N LEU A 5 5.11 -7.13 3.45
CA LEU A 5 6.34 -6.38 3.68
C LEU A 5 7.38 -6.76 2.62
N ILE A 6 7.97 -5.76 1.98
CA ILE A 6 8.98 -5.93 0.93
C ILE A 6 10.24 -5.19 1.36
N ASP A 7 11.31 -5.92 1.61
CA ASP A 7 12.60 -5.43 2.11
C ASP A 7 13.73 -6.00 1.25
N PRO A 8 14.11 -5.30 0.16
CA PRO A 8 15.16 -5.76 -0.75
C PRO A 8 16.53 -5.92 -0.10
N LYS A 9 16.79 -5.18 0.96
CA LYS A 9 18.09 -5.15 1.65
C LYS A 9 18.18 -6.12 2.84
N MET A 10 17.06 -6.73 3.24
CA MET A 10 16.96 -7.64 4.40
C MET A 10 17.41 -7.01 5.73
N LEU A 11 17.23 -5.71 5.91
CA LEU A 11 17.78 -4.99 7.05
C LEU A 11 16.72 -4.46 8.02
N GLU A 12 15.63 -3.91 7.49
CA GLU A 12 14.70 -3.10 8.29
C GLU A 12 13.43 -3.86 8.68
N LEU A 13 12.84 -4.62 7.75
CA LEU A 13 11.55 -5.26 7.96
C LEU A 13 11.65 -6.73 8.37
N SER A 14 12.81 -7.34 8.25
CA SER A 14 13.03 -8.75 8.60
C SER A 14 12.73 -9.08 10.07
N VAL A 15 12.82 -8.09 10.96
CA VAL A 15 12.48 -8.23 12.40
C VAL A 15 11.00 -8.54 12.64
N TYR A 16 10.15 -8.26 11.65
CA TYR A 16 8.71 -8.53 11.71
C TYR A 16 8.33 -9.90 11.13
N ASP A 17 9.30 -10.68 10.67
CA ASP A 17 8.99 -12.00 10.10
C ASP A 17 8.35 -12.91 11.15
N GLY A 18 7.32 -13.64 10.74
CA GLY A 18 6.57 -14.51 11.63
C GLY A 18 5.43 -13.87 12.43
N ILE A 19 5.19 -12.55 12.34
CA ILE A 19 4.00 -11.97 12.98
C ILE A 19 2.71 -12.44 12.27
N PRO A 20 1.60 -12.63 13.02
CA PRO A 20 0.36 -13.21 12.46
C PRO A 20 -0.35 -12.33 11.44
N HIS A 21 0.05 -11.05 11.31
CA HIS A 21 -0.51 -10.11 10.35
C HIS A 21 -0.01 -10.33 8.93
N LEU A 22 1.12 -11.00 8.75
CA LEU A 22 1.72 -11.23 7.44
C LEU A 22 0.87 -12.18 6.58
N LEU A 23 0.65 -11.82 5.32
CA LEU A 23 0.05 -12.68 4.31
C LEU A 23 1.08 -13.65 3.69
N THR A 24 2.34 -13.28 3.73
CA THR A 24 3.50 -14.05 3.27
C THR A 24 4.69 -13.68 4.15
N PRO A 25 5.73 -14.51 4.26
CA PRO A 25 7.00 -14.10 4.85
C PRO A 25 7.50 -12.79 4.22
N VAL A 26 8.34 -12.05 4.92
CA VAL A 26 8.92 -10.80 4.40
C VAL A 26 9.59 -11.08 3.05
N ILE A 27 9.19 -10.33 2.03
CA ILE A 27 9.65 -10.54 0.66
C ILE A 27 10.99 -9.80 0.49
N THR A 28 12.02 -10.54 0.15
CA THR A 28 13.38 -10.02 -0.05
C THR A 28 13.85 -10.12 -1.51
N ASP A 29 13.24 -11.00 -2.30
CA ASP A 29 13.50 -11.15 -3.74
C ASP A 29 12.59 -10.25 -4.57
N MET A 30 13.14 -9.62 -5.60
CA MET A 30 12.41 -8.66 -6.42
C MET A 30 11.43 -9.31 -7.40
N SER A 31 11.65 -10.56 -7.79
CA SER A 31 10.69 -11.32 -8.60
C SER A 31 9.45 -11.64 -7.76
N ASP A 32 9.65 -12.02 -6.50
CA ASP A 32 8.58 -12.28 -5.56
C ASP A 32 7.84 -10.99 -5.17
N ALA A 33 8.55 -9.87 -5.06
CA ALA A 33 7.93 -8.57 -4.86
C ALA A 33 6.97 -8.21 -6.01
N ALA A 34 7.40 -8.43 -7.26
CA ALA A 34 6.53 -8.22 -8.43
C ALA A 34 5.33 -9.20 -8.43
N ASN A 35 5.52 -10.44 -7.97
CA ASN A 35 4.44 -11.42 -7.80
C ASN A 35 3.45 -10.97 -6.71
N GLY A 36 3.94 -10.47 -5.58
CA GLY A 36 3.13 -9.92 -4.50
C GLY A 36 2.27 -8.74 -4.97
N LEU A 37 2.84 -7.83 -5.75
CA LEU A 37 2.07 -6.71 -6.32
C LEU A 37 1.02 -7.18 -7.36
N ARG A 38 1.34 -8.21 -8.18
CA ARG A 38 0.34 -8.80 -9.08
C ARG A 38 -0.80 -9.46 -8.31
N TRP A 39 -0.46 -10.15 -7.22
CA TRP A 39 -1.47 -10.70 -6.32
C TRP A 39 -2.37 -9.60 -5.73
N CYS A 40 -1.80 -8.47 -5.30
CA CYS A 40 -2.58 -7.33 -4.81
C CYS A 40 -3.58 -6.80 -5.86
N VAL A 41 -3.16 -6.73 -7.12
CA VAL A 41 -4.06 -6.33 -8.23
C VAL A 41 -5.18 -7.37 -8.41
N ALA A 42 -4.87 -8.66 -8.41
CA ALA A 42 -5.86 -9.71 -8.53
C ALA A 42 -6.86 -9.72 -7.36
N GLU A 43 -6.36 -9.55 -6.14
CA GLU A 43 -7.18 -9.45 -4.93
C GLU A 43 -8.07 -8.19 -4.95
N MET A 44 -7.53 -7.07 -5.40
CA MET A 44 -8.31 -5.84 -5.61
C MET A 44 -9.47 -6.10 -6.59
N ASP A 45 -9.20 -6.70 -7.73
CA ASP A 45 -10.22 -7.01 -8.75
C ASP A 45 -11.25 -8.02 -8.21
N ARG A 46 -10.83 -9.01 -7.42
CA ARG A 46 -11.74 -9.95 -6.73
C ARG A 46 -12.67 -9.22 -5.77
N ARG A 47 -12.11 -8.33 -4.93
CA ARG A 47 -12.90 -7.54 -3.98
C ARG A 47 -13.91 -6.63 -4.67
N TYR A 48 -13.52 -6.02 -5.78
CA TYR A 48 -14.45 -5.22 -6.58
C TYR A 48 -15.62 -6.04 -7.12
N LYS A 49 -15.36 -7.27 -7.59
CA LYS A 49 -16.45 -8.17 -8.05
C LYS A 49 -17.41 -8.51 -6.91
N LEU A 50 -16.88 -8.82 -5.72
CA LEU A 50 -17.70 -9.09 -4.52
C LEU A 50 -18.54 -7.87 -4.12
N MET A 51 -17.91 -6.69 -4.03
CA MET A 51 -18.59 -5.46 -3.68
C MET A 51 -19.69 -5.09 -4.71
N SER A 52 -19.39 -5.28 -5.99
CA SER A 52 -20.34 -5.04 -7.07
C SER A 52 -21.56 -6.00 -6.98
N ALA A 53 -21.32 -7.26 -6.73
CA ALA A 53 -22.38 -8.26 -6.57
C ALA A 53 -23.27 -7.98 -5.35
N MET A 54 -22.71 -7.42 -4.29
CA MET A 54 -23.43 -7.00 -3.09
C MET A 54 -24.01 -5.58 -3.16
N GLY A 55 -23.78 -4.85 -4.25
CA GLY A 55 -24.26 -3.47 -4.41
C GLY A 55 -23.62 -2.45 -3.48
N VAL A 56 -22.42 -2.74 -2.94
CA VAL A 56 -21.68 -1.85 -2.04
C VAL A 56 -20.49 -1.21 -2.73
N ARG A 57 -19.99 -0.07 -2.21
CA ARG A 57 -18.98 0.75 -2.90
C ARG A 57 -17.59 0.69 -2.29
N ASN A 58 -17.44 0.15 -1.09
CA ASN A 58 -16.16 0.08 -0.38
C ASN A 58 -16.14 -1.07 0.61
N LEU A 59 -14.93 -1.39 1.10
CA LEU A 59 -14.71 -2.48 2.05
C LEU A 59 -15.46 -2.30 3.37
N ALA A 60 -15.59 -1.06 3.87
CA ALA A 60 -16.29 -0.82 5.12
C ALA A 60 -17.78 -1.20 5.01
N SER A 61 -18.44 -0.76 3.93
CA SER A 61 -19.84 -1.11 3.66
C SER A 61 -20.01 -2.62 3.41
N PHE A 62 -19.04 -3.27 2.76
CA PHE A 62 -19.04 -4.72 2.57
C PHE A 62 -18.99 -5.45 3.92
N ASN A 63 -18.04 -5.10 4.79
CA ASN A 63 -17.90 -5.71 6.10
C ASN A 63 -19.12 -5.41 7.01
N SER A 64 -19.70 -4.20 6.93
CA SER A 64 -20.91 -3.87 7.69
C SER A 64 -22.09 -4.76 7.31
N ALA A 65 -22.29 -5.01 6.00
CA ALA A 65 -23.36 -5.88 5.54
C ALA A 65 -23.19 -7.33 6.06
N ILE A 66 -21.95 -7.83 6.10
CA ILE A 66 -21.67 -9.17 6.64
C ILE A 66 -21.95 -9.22 8.16
N LYS A 67 -21.54 -8.18 8.91
CA LYS A 67 -21.82 -8.10 10.36
C LYS A 67 -23.31 -8.05 10.66
N GLU A 68 -24.05 -7.22 9.93
CA GLU A 68 -25.50 -7.10 10.10
C GLU A 68 -26.23 -8.41 9.81
N ALA A 69 -25.79 -9.19 8.81
CA ALA A 69 -26.32 -10.52 8.53
C ALA A 69 -26.01 -11.49 9.69
N ALA A 70 -24.77 -11.51 10.17
CA ALA A 70 -24.36 -12.36 11.28
C ALA A 70 -25.11 -12.05 12.59
N GLU A 71 -25.38 -10.77 12.89
CA GLU A 71 -26.19 -10.34 14.04
C GLU A 71 -27.65 -10.84 13.96
N LYS A 72 -28.16 -11.06 12.75
CA LYS A 72 -29.49 -11.64 12.51
C LYS A 72 -29.48 -13.18 12.47
N GLY A 73 -28.30 -13.81 12.64
CA GLY A 73 -28.12 -15.25 12.49
C GLY A 73 -28.15 -15.74 11.03
N GLU A 74 -27.93 -14.84 10.09
CA GLU A 74 -27.90 -15.12 8.65
C GLU A 74 -26.45 -15.14 8.15
N SER A 75 -26.20 -15.87 7.08
CA SER A 75 -24.93 -15.90 6.36
C SER A 75 -25.15 -15.49 4.91
N ILE A 76 -24.26 -14.69 4.36
CA ILE A 76 -24.35 -14.24 2.97
C ILE A 76 -23.54 -15.22 2.11
N GLN A 77 -24.20 -15.88 1.18
CA GLN A 77 -23.57 -16.80 0.22
C GLN A 77 -22.61 -16.01 -0.70
N ASN A 78 -21.51 -16.64 -1.08
CA ASN A 78 -20.54 -16.03 -2.00
C ASN A 78 -21.10 -15.97 -3.44
N PRO A 79 -21.41 -14.79 -3.97
CA PRO A 79 -22.04 -14.68 -5.29
C PRO A 79 -21.07 -14.98 -6.44
N LEU A 80 -19.79 -15.21 -6.19
CA LEU A 80 -18.78 -15.51 -7.20
C LEU A 80 -18.48 -17.01 -7.31
N LYS A 81 -19.10 -17.83 -6.46
CA LYS A 81 -18.94 -19.28 -6.47
C LYS A 81 -20.29 -19.98 -6.58
N GLU A 82 -20.26 -21.13 -7.23
CA GLU A 82 -21.46 -21.98 -7.36
C GLU A 82 -21.66 -22.90 -6.15
N ASP A 83 -20.71 -22.89 -5.21
CA ASP A 83 -20.77 -23.71 -4.01
C ASP A 83 -21.73 -23.09 -2.97
N GLU A 84 -22.81 -23.78 -2.67
CA GLU A 84 -23.84 -23.34 -1.73
C GLU A 84 -23.33 -23.23 -0.28
N GLU A 85 -22.22 -23.87 0.04
CA GLU A 85 -21.61 -23.84 1.39
C GLU A 85 -20.52 -22.78 1.55
N ASP A 86 -20.19 -22.00 0.49
CA ASP A 86 -19.21 -20.93 0.58
C ASP A 86 -19.87 -19.59 0.95
N PHE A 87 -19.72 -19.20 2.19
CA PHE A 87 -20.23 -17.95 2.74
C PHE A 87 -19.18 -16.86 2.78
N LEU A 88 -19.63 -15.61 2.65
CA LEU A 88 -18.76 -14.45 2.76
C LEU A 88 -18.37 -14.20 4.21
N GLU A 89 -17.10 -13.89 4.40
CA GLU A 89 -16.53 -13.42 5.66
C GLU A 89 -16.04 -11.97 5.54
N GLU A 90 -15.86 -11.30 6.68
CA GLU A 90 -15.25 -9.98 6.70
C GLU A 90 -13.86 -10.00 6.08
N LEU A 91 -13.60 -9.05 5.21
CA LEU A 91 -12.30 -8.90 4.56
C LEU A 91 -11.43 -7.90 5.33
N PRO A 92 -10.18 -8.26 5.65
CA PRO A 92 -9.27 -7.35 6.30
C PRO A 92 -8.75 -6.27 5.33
N SER A 93 -8.42 -5.10 5.87
CA SER A 93 -7.56 -4.17 5.15
C SER A 93 -6.17 -4.78 4.96
N ILE A 94 -5.55 -4.50 3.82
CA ILE A 94 -4.19 -4.94 3.48
C ILE A 94 -3.31 -3.70 3.35
N VAL A 95 -2.16 -3.71 4.00
CA VAL A 95 -1.14 -2.67 3.85
C VAL A 95 0.11 -3.30 3.24
N VAL A 96 0.54 -2.77 2.12
CA VAL A 96 1.77 -3.16 1.44
C VAL A 96 2.83 -2.11 1.75
N VAL A 97 3.93 -2.52 2.35
CA VAL A 97 5.05 -1.64 2.69
C VAL A 97 6.26 -2.03 1.85
N VAL A 98 6.85 -1.07 1.17
CA VAL A 98 8.10 -1.24 0.43
C VAL A 98 9.16 -0.35 1.06
N ASP A 99 10.19 -0.94 1.64
CA ASP A 99 11.23 -0.23 2.37
C ASP A 99 12.14 0.62 1.46
N GLU A 100 12.62 0.05 0.36
CA GLU A 100 13.43 0.78 -0.63
C GLU A 100 12.86 0.58 -2.04
N PHE A 101 11.97 1.48 -2.41
CA PHE A 101 11.27 1.43 -3.70
C PHE A 101 12.21 1.61 -4.91
N ALA A 102 13.30 2.36 -4.74
CA ALA A 102 14.29 2.55 -5.80
C ALA A 102 14.89 1.23 -6.29
N ASP A 103 15.17 0.29 -5.39
CA ASP A 103 15.74 -1.01 -5.76
C ASP A 103 14.77 -1.82 -6.63
N MET A 104 13.47 -1.75 -6.35
CA MET A 104 12.46 -2.36 -7.22
C MET A 104 12.41 -1.71 -8.60
N MET A 105 12.45 -0.38 -8.65
CA MET A 105 12.42 0.36 -9.92
C MET A 105 13.63 0.07 -10.79
N MET A 106 14.80 -0.06 -10.19
CA MET A 106 16.04 -0.36 -10.90
C MET A 106 16.09 -1.77 -11.47
N LEU A 107 15.54 -2.76 -10.74
CA LEU A 107 15.64 -4.19 -11.12
C LEU A 107 14.47 -4.65 -12.01
N VAL A 108 13.26 -4.22 -11.71
CA VAL A 108 12.04 -4.72 -12.37
C VAL A 108 11.34 -3.65 -13.21
N GLY A 109 11.67 -2.39 -13.01
CA GLY A 109 11.37 -1.25 -13.86
C GLY A 109 9.88 -1.02 -14.13
N LYS A 110 9.54 -0.74 -15.39
CA LYS A 110 8.20 -0.32 -15.84
C LYS A 110 7.06 -1.24 -15.45
N LYS A 111 7.30 -2.55 -15.29
CA LYS A 111 6.25 -3.50 -14.90
C LYS A 111 5.75 -3.23 -13.48
N VAL A 112 6.65 -2.96 -12.56
CA VAL A 112 6.33 -2.63 -11.17
C VAL A 112 5.68 -1.25 -11.09
N GLU A 113 6.18 -0.28 -11.83
CA GLU A 113 5.61 1.06 -11.91
C GLU A 113 4.12 1.03 -12.29
N HIS A 114 3.76 0.29 -13.34
CA HIS A 114 2.36 0.13 -13.76
C HIS A 114 1.49 -0.59 -12.73
N LEU A 115 2.02 -1.62 -12.05
CA LEU A 115 1.28 -2.33 -11.00
C LEU A 115 0.98 -1.39 -9.82
N ILE A 116 1.98 -0.63 -9.37
CA ILE A 116 1.83 0.34 -8.30
C ILE A 116 0.84 1.44 -8.68
N ALA A 117 0.96 2.01 -9.87
CA ALA A 117 0.03 3.01 -10.35
C ALA A 117 -1.42 2.47 -10.36
N ARG A 118 -1.63 1.24 -10.83
CA ARG A 118 -2.96 0.60 -10.84
C ARG A 118 -3.52 0.39 -9.43
N ILE A 119 -2.70 -0.08 -8.49
CA ILE A 119 -3.10 -0.22 -7.10
C ILE A 119 -3.44 1.15 -6.50
N ALA A 120 -2.54 2.13 -6.66
CA ALA A 120 -2.74 3.47 -6.12
C ALA A 120 -4.01 4.15 -6.63
N GLN A 121 -4.37 3.93 -7.91
CA GLN A 121 -5.59 4.50 -8.50
C GLN A 121 -6.88 3.95 -7.92
N LYS A 122 -6.93 2.66 -7.60
CA LYS A 122 -8.21 1.97 -7.38
C LYS A 122 -8.30 1.22 -6.05
N ALA A 123 -7.19 0.86 -5.42
CA ALA A 123 -7.21 -0.11 -4.33
C ALA A 123 -7.78 0.43 -3.01
N ARG A 124 -7.87 1.75 -2.84
CA ARG A 124 -8.38 2.36 -1.60
C ARG A 124 -9.78 1.85 -1.22
N ALA A 125 -10.71 1.84 -2.17
CA ALA A 125 -12.07 1.36 -1.91
C ALA A 125 -12.11 -0.14 -1.59
N ALA A 126 -11.17 -0.92 -2.14
CA ALA A 126 -10.99 -2.35 -1.84
C ALA A 126 -10.22 -2.62 -0.53
N GLY A 127 -9.80 -1.56 0.19
CA GLY A 127 -9.07 -1.67 1.45
C GLY A 127 -7.63 -2.14 1.30
N ILE A 128 -6.97 -1.83 0.19
CA ILE A 128 -5.55 -2.12 -0.04
C ILE A 128 -4.80 -0.79 -0.11
N HIS A 129 -3.78 -0.64 0.72
CA HIS A 129 -3.02 0.58 0.90
C HIS A 129 -1.54 0.34 0.64
N LEU A 130 -0.86 1.35 0.06
CA LEU A 130 0.56 1.32 -0.23
C LEU A 130 1.31 2.33 0.64
N ILE A 131 2.45 1.89 1.19
CA ILE A 131 3.47 2.75 1.78
C ILE A 131 4.76 2.47 1.01
N LEU A 132 5.23 3.45 0.24
CA LEU A 132 6.45 3.35 -0.53
C LEU A 132 7.49 4.27 0.10
N ALA A 133 8.60 3.70 0.54
CA ALA A 133 9.72 4.44 1.08
C ALA A 133 10.93 4.35 0.14
N THR A 134 11.75 5.38 0.11
CA THR A 134 13.02 5.38 -0.60
C THR A 134 13.99 6.39 0.00
N GLN A 135 15.26 6.03 0.02
CA GLN A 135 16.37 6.94 0.35
C GLN A 135 16.96 7.61 -0.90
N ARG A 136 16.43 7.28 -2.10
CA ARG A 136 16.92 7.79 -3.40
C ARG A 136 15.80 8.54 -4.14
N PRO A 137 15.54 9.79 -3.78
CA PRO A 137 14.45 10.57 -4.37
C PRO A 137 14.82 11.12 -5.75
N SER A 138 15.19 10.25 -6.69
CA SER A 138 15.50 10.64 -8.07
C SER A 138 14.24 10.62 -8.94
N VAL A 139 14.30 11.35 -10.06
CA VAL A 139 13.21 11.39 -11.04
C VAL A 139 12.94 10.05 -11.72
N ASP A 140 13.93 9.16 -11.76
CA ASP A 140 13.81 7.80 -12.32
C ASP A 140 13.06 6.86 -11.35
N VAL A 141 13.04 7.18 -10.09
CA VAL A 141 12.35 6.43 -9.03
C VAL A 141 10.97 7.02 -8.78
N ILE A 142 10.91 8.32 -8.54
CA ILE A 142 9.66 9.07 -8.30
C ILE A 142 9.20 9.68 -9.62
N THR A 143 8.74 8.80 -10.49
CA THR A 143 8.34 9.16 -11.86
C THR A 143 7.06 9.97 -11.90
N GLY A 144 6.78 10.59 -13.05
CA GLY A 144 5.52 11.29 -13.27
C GLY A 144 4.28 10.40 -13.07
N LEU A 145 4.37 9.12 -13.44
CA LEU A 145 3.27 8.16 -13.24
C LEU A 145 3.02 7.87 -11.76
N ILE A 146 4.09 7.68 -10.98
CA ILE A 146 4.00 7.50 -9.52
C ILE A 146 3.42 8.77 -8.87
N LYS A 147 3.94 9.94 -9.22
CA LYS A 147 3.48 11.22 -8.66
C LYS A 147 2.01 11.52 -8.96
N ALA A 148 1.55 11.17 -10.15
CA ALA A 148 0.16 11.37 -10.57
C ALA A 148 -0.83 10.50 -9.76
N ASN A 149 -0.40 9.36 -9.25
CA ASN A 149 -1.27 8.39 -8.59
C ASN A 149 -1.08 8.30 -7.07
N ILE A 150 0.01 8.85 -6.55
CA ILE A 150 0.31 8.92 -5.12
C ILE A 150 0.39 10.39 -4.70
N PRO A 151 -0.74 11.01 -4.34
CA PRO A 151 -0.79 12.43 -4.02
C PRO A 151 -0.21 12.75 -2.62
N THR A 152 -0.33 11.83 -1.67
CA THR A 152 0.19 12.02 -0.31
C THR A 152 1.67 11.68 -0.28
N ARG A 153 2.49 12.64 0.10
CA ARG A 153 3.94 12.48 0.14
C ARG A 153 4.49 13.08 1.43
N ILE A 154 5.46 12.37 1.99
CA ILE A 154 6.19 12.77 3.19
C ILE A 154 7.65 12.80 2.81
N SER A 155 8.36 13.86 3.17
CA SER A 155 9.80 13.96 3.00
C SER A 155 10.45 14.31 4.33
N PHE A 156 11.49 13.59 4.65
CA PHE A 156 12.47 14.01 5.66
C PHE A 156 13.51 14.92 5.01
N GLN A 157 14.54 15.31 5.75
CA GLN A 157 15.63 16.11 5.20
C GLN A 157 16.25 15.41 3.98
N VAL A 158 16.46 16.17 2.93
CA VAL A 158 17.15 15.74 1.71
C VAL A 158 18.40 16.58 1.45
N SER A 159 19.30 16.07 0.61
CA SER A 159 20.60 16.73 0.38
C SER A 159 20.50 17.99 -0.47
N THR A 160 19.53 18.05 -1.38
CA THR A 160 19.42 19.14 -2.35
C THR A 160 17.98 19.64 -2.54
N LYS A 161 17.86 20.88 -2.98
CA LYS A 161 16.56 21.45 -3.38
C LYS A 161 15.92 20.72 -4.56
N ILE A 162 16.73 20.06 -5.40
CA ILE A 162 16.24 19.24 -6.51
C ILE A 162 15.53 18.02 -5.96
N ASP A 163 16.09 17.34 -4.96
CA ASP A 163 15.48 16.19 -4.31
C ASP A 163 14.16 16.58 -3.63
N SER A 164 14.13 17.73 -2.94
CA SER A 164 12.91 18.27 -2.36
C SER A 164 11.81 18.45 -3.42
N ARG A 165 12.14 19.07 -4.54
CA ARG A 165 11.19 19.24 -5.66
C ARG A 165 10.76 17.92 -6.27
N THR A 166 11.65 16.95 -6.34
CA THR A 166 11.31 15.61 -6.86
C THR A 166 10.25 14.95 -5.98
N VAL A 167 10.37 15.03 -4.66
CA VAL A 167 9.41 14.41 -3.74
C VAL A 167 8.15 15.26 -3.55
N LEU A 168 8.32 16.54 -3.21
CA LEU A 168 7.23 17.41 -2.72
C LEU A 168 6.69 18.38 -3.78
N ASP A 169 7.26 18.42 -4.98
CA ASP A 169 7.02 19.44 -6.02
C ASP A 169 7.41 20.87 -5.61
N GLN A 170 8.06 21.03 -4.45
CA GLN A 170 8.52 22.30 -3.90
C GLN A 170 9.85 22.15 -3.18
N GLY A 171 10.59 23.24 -2.99
CA GLY A 171 11.78 23.29 -2.15
C GLY A 171 11.40 23.36 -0.67
N GLY A 172 12.38 23.14 0.21
CA GLY A 172 12.24 23.28 1.67
C GLY A 172 12.69 22.05 2.44
N ALA A 173 12.55 20.83 1.89
CA ALA A 173 12.97 19.62 2.57
C ALA A 173 14.50 19.55 2.77
N GLU A 174 15.29 20.26 1.98
CA GLU A 174 16.74 20.41 2.18
C GLU A 174 17.12 21.23 3.43
N GLN A 175 16.16 21.97 3.99
CA GLN A 175 16.34 22.81 5.16
C GLN A 175 15.77 22.18 6.45
N LEU A 176 15.13 21.02 6.34
CA LEU A 176 14.59 20.32 7.52
C LEU A 176 15.74 19.86 8.42
N LEU A 177 15.47 19.86 9.71
CA LEU A 177 16.38 19.29 10.69
C LEU A 177 16.39 17.77 10.57
N GLY A 178 17.55 17.14 10.85
CA GLY A 178 17.80 15.70 10.58
C GLY A 178 16.71 14.73 11.06
N CYS A 179 16.57 13.68 10.36
CA CYS A 179 15.37 12.85 10.22
C CYS A 179 14.82 12.14 11.47
N LEU A 180 15.53 12.03 12.57
CA LEU A 180 15.08 11.15 13.66
C LEU A 180 14.58 11.90 14.91
N LEU A 181 14.81 13.18 15.01
CA LEU A 181 14.48 13.97 16.21
C LEU A 181 13.11 14.67 16.17
N TYR A 182 12.44 14.71 15.03
CA TYR A 182 11.26 15.56 14.80
C TYR A 182 10.02 14.90 14.26
N THR A 183 9.96 13.60 14.24
CA THR A 183 8.72 12.89 13.82
C THR A 183 7.56 13.03 14.80
N SER A 184 7.85 13.47 16.04
CA SER A 184 6.81 13.76 17.04
C SER A 184 6.31 15.21 17.00
N ASP A 185 7.10 16.14 16.50
CA ASP A 185 6.80 17.58 16.57
C ASP A 185 6.33 18.19 15.24
N ALA A 186 6.28 17.41 14.16
CA ALA A 186 5.79 17.89 12.87
C ALA A 186 4.31 18.34 12.90
N ALA A 187 3.57 18.04 13.97
CA ALA A 187 2.22 18.52 14.20
C ALA A 187 2.17 19.88 14.89
N ASP A 188 3.23 20.29 15.58
CA ASP A 188 3.28 21.54 16.35
C ASP A 188 3.80 22.73 15.52
N ASP A 189 4.56 22.47 14.46
CA ASP A 189 5.08 23.51 13.56
C ASP A 189 4.02 24.13 12.61
N VAL A 190 2.80 23.63 12.62
CA VAL A 190 1.68 24.18 11.83
C VAL A 190 0.92 25.28 12.60
N ALA A 191 1.29 25.57 13.82
CA ALA A 191 0.59 26.51 14.71
C ALA A 191 1.35 27.82 15.00
N SER A 192 2.36 28.21 14.19
CA SER A 192 3.03 29.50 14.33
C SER A 192 3.13 30.26 13.01
#